data_d7abef59ad6b4f25505c49ef519c15e4
#
_entry.id   d7abef59ad6b4f25505c49ef519c15e4
#
_cell.length_a   1.000
_cell.length_b   1.000
_cell.length_c   1.000
_cell.angle_alpha   90.00
_cell.angle_beta   90.00
_cell.angle_gamma   90.00
#
_symmetry.space_group_name_H-M   'P 1'
#
loop_
_entity.id
_entity.type
_entity.pdbx_description
1 polymer ?
#
loop_
_entity_poly.entity_id
_entity_poly.type
_entity_poly.pdbx_seq_one_letter_code
_entity_poly.pdbx_strand_id
1 'polypeptide(L)'
;MINIPVSLEFFPPKTPEGMTKLAAARAELYALKPEFCSVTYGAGGSTQNGTLQVVQAIRDEGVAGVPHFTCIGATRASVGETLDGFKGAGLSRLVALRGDLPSGSGSFGEFRYATELIEQIRKHSGDHFHIEVAAYPETHPQARSPEADLKAFAAKVSAGANSAITQMFFNADAYFRFVDEVRALGIDVPIVPGIMPITNSSGLMRFADNSGCEIPRWMRLRLQSFGDDTASIKSFGLDVMARLCERLVAGGAPSLHFYTMNQAGPTMALARAIRH
;
A
#
# COMPACT_ATOMS: atom_id res chain seq x y z
N MET A 1 -7.49 -16.07 -15.32
CA MET A 1 -6.83 -15.52 -14.11
C MET A 1 -5.90 -14.41 -14.57
N ILE A 2 -5.69 -13.41 -13.74
CA ILE A 2 -4.78 -12.29 -14.00
C ILE A 2 -3.39 -12.82 -14.41
N ASN A 3 -2.81 -12.26 -15.47
CA ASN A 3 -1.51 -12.70 -16.01
C ASN A 3 -0.39 -11.65 -15.78
N ILE A 4 -0.52 -10.86 -14.75
CA ILE A 4 0.47 -9.89 -14.29
C ILE A 4 0.83 -10.21 -12.84
N PRO A 5 2.08 -9.98 -12.40
CA PRO A 5 2.45 -10.15 -11.00
C PRO A 5 1.52 -9.37 -10.07
N VAL A 6 1.23 -9.92 -8.90
CA VAL A 6 0.41 -9.26 -7.89
C VAL A 6 1.07 -9.28 -6.53
N SER A 7 0.76 -8.31 -5.70
CA SER A 7 1.05 -8.29 -4.28
C SER A 7 -0.19 -7.91 -3.49
N LEU A 8 -0.22 -8.29 -2.22
CA LEU A 8 -1.41 -8.13 -1.37
C LEU A 8 -1.04 -7.35 -0.11
N GLU A 9 -1.95 -6.54 0.37
CA GLU A 9 -1.79 -5.86 1.66
C GLU A 9 -2.84 -6.34 2.65
N PHE A 10 -2.38 -6.57 3.87
CA PHE A 10 -3.18 -6.91 5.04
C PHE A 10 -2.90 -5.96 6.19
N PHE A 11 -3.78 -5.96 7.18
CA PHE A 11 -3.54 -5.28 8.45
C PHE A 11 -3.73 -6.25 9.62
N PRO A 12 -2.97 -6.08 10.72
CA PRO A 12 -3.06 -6.97 11.86
C PRO A 12 -4.40 -6.77 12.60
N PRO A 13 -5.24 -7.81 12.73
CA PRO A 13 -6.45 -7.72 13.54
C PRO A 13 -6.15 -7.55 15.01
N LYS A 14 -7.09 -6.95 15.74
CA LYS A 14 -6.95 -6.71 17.18
C LYS A 14 -7.53 -7.84 18.04
N THR A 15 -8.23 -8.81 17.45
CA THR A 15 -8.89 -9.90 18.16
C THR A 15 -8.49 -11.27 17.62
N PRO A 16 -8.53 -12.34 18.44
CA PRO A 16 -8.26 -13.70 17.99
C PRO A 16 -9.17 -14.15 16.84
N GLU A 17 -10.45 -13.78 16.89
CA GLU A 17 -11.43 -14.09 15.82
C GLU A 17 -11.06 -13.38 14.52
N GLY A 18 -10.56 -12.14 14.62
CA GLY A 18 -10.01 -11.39 13.48
C GLY A 18 -8.80 -12.08 12.87
N MET A 19 -7.89 -12.62 13.70
CA MET A 19 -6.73 -13.38 13.23
C MET A 19 -7.13 -14.66 12.49
N THR A 20 -8.13 -15.38 13.01
CA THR A 20 -8.69 -16.59 12.34
C THR A 20 -9.31 -16.22 10.97
N LYS A 21 -10.09 -15.13 10.91
CA LYS A 21 -10.67 -14.63 9.65
C LYS A 21 -9.59 -14.21 8.65
N LEU A 22 -8.54 -13.53 9.12
CA LEU A 22 -7.41 -13.14 8.29
C LEU A 22 -6.67 -14.37 7.72
N ALA A 23 -6.43 -15.40 8.53
CA ALA A 23 -5.80 -16.64 8.06
C ALA A 23 -6.64 -17.32 6.95
N ALA A 24 -7.96 -17.40 7.12
CA ALA A 24 -8.85 -17.93 6.09
C ALA A 24 -8.81 -17.09 4.80
N ALA A 25 -8.83 -15.75 4.92
CA ALA A 25 -8.75 -14.86 3.77
C ALA A 25 -7.41 -15.01 3.01
N ARG A 26 -6.28 -15.13 3.74
CA ARG A 26 -4.97 -15.37 3.12
C ARG A 26 -4.93 -16.68 2.35
N ALA A 27 -5.40 -17.77 2.96
CA ALA A 27 -5.43 -19.08 2.33
C ALA A 27 -6.18 -19.06 0.98
N GLU A 28 -7.29 -18.33 0.89
CA GLU A 28 -8.04 -18.15 -0.36
C GLU A 28 -7.27 -17.28 -1.37
N LEU A 29 -6.69 -16.17 -0.90
CA LEU A 29 -5.98 -15.20 -1.74
C LEU A 29 -4.66 -15.72 -2.31
N TYR A 30 -4.03 -16.69 -1.68
CA TYR A 30 -2.78 -17.31 -2.19
C TYR A 30 -2.98 -18.06 -3.52
N ALA A 31 -4.22 -18.34 -3.92
CA ALA A 31 -4.52 -18.82 -5.27
C ALA A 31 -4.09 -17.81 -6.37
N LEU A 32 -3.91 -16.51 -6.02
CA LEU A 32 -3.37 -15.49 -6.91
C LEU A 32 -1.84 -15.56 -7.06
N LYS A 33 -1.16 -16.41 -6.28
CA LYS A 33 0.31 -16.56 -6.25
C LYS A 33 1.02 -15.21 -6.07
N PRO A 34 0.72 -14.46 -5.00
CA PRO A 34 1.31 -13.13 -4.81
C PRO A 34 2.83 -13.22 -4.68
N GLU A 35 3.54 -12.23 -5.26
CA GLU A 35 5.00 -12.10 -5.10
C GLU A 35 5.36 -11.84 -3.64
N PHE A 36 4.55 -11.08 -2.95
CA PHE A 36 4.66 -10.83 -1.51
C PHE A 36 3.32 -10.37 -0.93
N CYS A 37 3.23 -10.46 0.39
CA CYS A 37 2.13 -9.91 1.17
C CYS A 37 2.67 -8.90 2.17
N SER A 38 2.29 -7.62 2.04
CA SER A 38 2.63 -6.60 3.00
C SER A 38 1.65 -6.56 4.17
N VAL A 39 2.13 -6.14 5.32
CA VAL A 39 1.32 -6.00 6.54
C VAL A 39 1.51 -4.61 7.12
N THR A 40 0.40 -3.89 7.27
CA THR A 40 0.43 -2.51 7.76
C THR A 40 0.94 -2.41 9.20
N TYR A 41 1.52 -1.26 9.50
CA TYR A 41 1.98 -0.91 10.83
C TYR A 41 0.97 0.06 11.47
N GLY A 42 0.49 -0.22 12.66
CA GLY A 42 -0.50 0.65 13.31
C GLY A 42 0.06 2.01 13.69
N ALA A 43 -0.80 3.00 13.68
CA ALA A 43 -0.45 4.37 14.07
C ALA A 43 0.20 4.38 15.47
N GLY A 44 1.34 5.08 15.60
CA GLY A 44 2.04 5.24 16.87
C GLY A 44 2.73 4.01 17.43
N GLY A 45 3.02 2.98 16.63
CA GLY A 45 3.76 1.79 17.08
C GLY A 45 2.94 0.78 17.89
N SER A 46 1.64 1.03 18.09
CA SER A 46 0.77 0.21 18.95
C SER A 46 0.54 -1.24 18.43
N THR A 47 0.93 -1.54 17.20
CA THR A 47 0.71 -2.86 16.57
C THR A 47 2.00 -3.51 16.05
N GLN A 48 3.18 -3.07 16.47
CA GLN A 48 4.45 -3.63 16.00
C GLN A 48 4.48 -5.16 16.15
N ASN A 49 4.14 -5.65 17.33
CA ASN A 49 4.08 -7.10 17.60
C ASN A 49 3.02 -7.79 16.73
N GLY A 50 1.86 -7.18 16.51
CA GLY A 50 0.81 -7.72 15.66
C GLY A 50 1.23 -7.79 14.19
N THR A 51 1.93 -6.77 13.69
CA THR A 51 2.49 -6.76 12.32
C THR A 51 3.47 -7.91 12.12
N LEU A 52 4.45 -8.07 13.04
CA LEU A 52 5.44 -9.13 12.94
C LEU A 52 4.83 -10.52 13.07
N GLN A 53 3.82 -10.69 13.94
CA GLN A 53 3.09 -11.95 14.08
C GLN A 53 2.41 -12.35 12.75
N VAL A 54 1.74 -11.41 12.07
CA VAL A 54 1.10 -11.68 10.79
C VAL A 54 2.15 -11.93 9.69
N VAL A 55 3.22 -11.14 9.65
CA VAL A 55 4.33 -11.34 8.70
C VAL A 55 4.94 -12.73 8.86
N GLN A 56 5.19 -13.17 10.09
CA GLN A 56 5.74 -14.51 10.34
C GLN A 56 4.76 -15.59 9.91
N ALA A 57 3.47 -15.46 10.22
CA ALA A 57 2.45 -16.42 9.78
C ALA A 57 2.40 -16.54 8.24
N ILE A 58 2.48 -15.42 7.51
CA ILE A 58 2.54 -15.41 6.05
C ILE A 58 3.77 -16.20 5.54
N ARG A 59 4.92 -16.01 6.19
CA ARG A 59 6.15 -16.71 5.82
C ARG A 59 6.10 -18.21 6.11
N ASP A 60 5.53 -18.60 7.25
CA ASP A 60 5.31 -20.00 7.61
C ASP A 60 4.35 -20.69 6.62
N GLU A 61 3.46 -19.94 5.98
CA GLU A 61 2.57 -20.35 4.90
C GLU A 61 3.26 -20.42 3.51
N GLY A 62 4.56 -20.08 3.44
CA GLY A 62 5.37 -20.19 2.21
C GLY A 62 5.30 -18.97 1.27
N VAL A 63 4.76 -17.84 1.73
CA VAL A 63 4.69 -16.59 0.97
C VAL A 63 5.65 -15.55 1.57
N ALA A 64 6.19 -14.65 0.75
CA ALA A 64 7.04 -13.57 1.24
C ALA A 64 6.22 -12.56 2.07
N GLY A 65 6.42 -12.53 3.38
CA GLY A 65 5.82 -11.55 4.29
C GLY A 65 6.67 -10.30 4.37
N VAL A 66 6.06 -9.12 4.22
CA VAL A 66 6.74 -7.81 4.14
C VAL A 66 6.15 -6.86 5.19
N PRO A 67 6.90 -6.45 6.21
CA PRO A 67 6.39 -5.49 7.19
C PRO A 67 6.34 -4.07 6.60
N HIS A 68 5.29 -3.31 6.92
CA HIS A 68 5.41 -1.86 6.92
C HIS A 68 6.31 -1.44 8.06
N PHE A 69 7.12 -0.42 7.82
CA PHE A 69 8.03 0.13 8.81
C PHE A 69 7.90 1.65 8.83
N THR A 70 7.51 2.21 9.97
CA THR A 70 7.28 3.65 10.14
C THR A 70 8.30 4.25 11.08
N CYS A 71 8.69 5.50 10.84
CA CYS A 71 9.67 6.21 11.66
C CYS A 71 9.09 7.25 12.61
N ILE A 72 7.78 7.52 12.55
CA ILE A 72 7.17 8.51 13.43
C ILE A 72 7.32 8.09 14.90
N GLY A 73 7.81 9.00 15.74
CA GLY A 73 8.07 8.74 17.15
C GLY A 73 9.31 7.87 17.45
N ALA A 74 10.01 7.38 16.42
CA ALA A 74 11.19 6.52 16.58
C ALA A 74 12.47 7.32 16.81
N THR A 75 13.47 6.66 17.43
CA THR A 75 14.85 7.11 17.50
C THR A 75 15.71 6.33 16.50
N ARG A 76 16.89 6.85 16.15
CA ARG A 76 17.83 6.13 15.28
C ARG A 76 18.26 4.79 15.88
N ALA A 77 18.39 4.72 17.20
CA ALA A 77 18.70 3.50 17.93
C ALA A 77 17.58 2.46 17.79
N SER A 78 16.32 2.84 18.07
CA SER A 78 15.19 1.93 17.97
C SER A 78 14.93 1.45 16.53
N VAL A 79 15.21 2.30 15.53
CA VAL A 79 15.18 1.89 14.12
C VAL A 79 16.24 0.83 13.84
N GLY A 80 17.48 1.02 14.35
CA GLY A 80 18.56 0.03 14.20
C GLY A 80 18.19 -1.32 14.81
N GLU A 81 17.71 -1.33 16.05
CA GLU A 81 17.27 -2.56 16.75
C GLU A 81 16.16 -3.30 15.99
N THR A 82 15.20 -2.55 15.44
CA THR A 82 14.11 -3.14 14.62
C THR A 82 14.66 -3.76 13.34
N LEU A 83 15.59 -3.08 12.65
CA LEU A 83 16.20 -3.60 11.43
C LEU A 83 17.03 -4.86 11.71
N ASP A 84 17.74 -4.93 12.82
CA ASP A 84 18.47 -6.14 13.23
C ASP A 84 17.48 -7.30 13.55
N GLY A 85 16.37 -6.98 14.20
CA GLY A 85 15.28 -7.93 14.39
C GLY A 85 14.72 -8.46 13.08
N PHE A 86 14.49 -7.59 12.09
CA PHE A 86 14.03 -7.98 10.75
C PHE A 86 15.04 -8.88 10.03
N LYS A 87 16.34 -8.54 10.10
CA LYS A 87 17.42 -9.38 9.56
C LYS A 87 17.46 -10.74 10.25
N GLY A 88 17.40 -10.76 11.58
CA GLY A 88 17.38 -11.99 12.37
C GLY A 88 16.20 -12.89 12.06
N ALA A 89 15.05 -12.30 11.71
CA ALA A 89 13.87 -13.00 11.22
C ALA A 89 13.98 -13.39 9.73
N GLY A 90 15.09 -13.10 9.04
CA GLY A 90 15.29 -13.42 7.62
C GLY A 90 14.45 -12.59 6.66
N LEU A 91 14.02 -11.39 7.06
CA LEU A 91 13.31 -10.48 6.18
C LEU A 91 14.29 -9.73 5.28
N SER A 92 13.97 -9.62 4.00
CA SER A 92 14.78 -8.94 2.98
C SER A 92 14.04 -7.84 2.23
N ARG A 93 12.75 -7.59 2.55
CA ARG A 93 11.91 -6.55 1.95
C ARG A 93 11.09 -5.87 3.04
N LEU A 94 10.85 -4.57 2.90
CA LEU A 94 10.00 -3.78 3.79
C LEU A 94 9.35 -2.62 3.04
N VAL A 95 8.26 -2.09 3.58
CA VAL A 95 7.60 -0.86 3.09
C VAL A 95 7.97 0.27 4.07
N ALA A 96 8.83 1.20 3.62
CA ALA A 96 9.29 2.33 4.43
C ALA A 96 8.33 3.51 4.32
N LEU A 97 7.75 3.91 5.44
CA LEU A 97 6.78 4.98 5.56
C LEU A 97 7.19 5.97 6.66
N ARG A 98 6.69 7.19 6.58
CA ARG A 98 6.79 8.11 7.72
C ARG A 98 5.92 7.63 8.89
N GLY A 99 4.71 7.24 8.60
CA GLY A 99 3.63 7.02 9.57
C GLY A 99 2.85 8.29 9.87
N ASP A 100 1.68 8.12 10.49
CA ASP A 100 0.81 9.21 10.91
C ASP A 100 1.08 9.57 12.37
N LEU A 101 1.06 10.87 12.67
CA LEU A 101 1.14 11.34 14.06
C LEU A 101 -0.10 10.85 14.82
N PRO A 102 0.09 10.15 15.95
CA PRO A 102 -1.04 9.82 16.82
C PRO A 102 -1.74 11.10 17.29
N SER A 103 -3.06 11.09 17.32
CA SER A 103 -3.84 12.20 17.86
C SER A 103 -3.40 12.51 19.29
N GLY A 104 -2.95 13.74 19.55
CA GLY A 104 -2.45 14.19 20.86
C GLY A 104 -0.98 13.92 21.13
N SER A 105 -0.20 13.35 20.20
CA SER A 105 1.23 13.18 20.31
C SER A 105 1.95 14.42 19.76
N GLY A 106 2.75 15.09 20.60
CA GLY A 106 3.52 16.29 20.23
C GLY A 106 4.93 16.02 19.68
N SER A 107 5.38 14.77 19.63
CA SER A 107 6.77 14.44 19.25
C SER A 107 6.84 13.60 17.98
N PHE A 108 7.60 14.10 16.99
CA PHE A 108 7.93 13.36 15.78
C PHE A 108 9.04 12.29 15.99
N GLY A 109 9.67 12.25 17.14
CA GLY A 109 10.90 11.48 17.33
C GLY A 109 12.08 12.16 16.61
N GLU A 110 13.05 11.34 16.13
CA GLU A 110 14.23 11.85 15.42
C GLU A 110 14.06 11.88 13.89
N PHE A 111 12.87 11.52 13.39
CA PHE A 111 12.56 11.45 11.97
C PHE A 111 11.33 12.30 11.65
N ARG A 112 11.40 13.08 10.59
CA ARG A 112 10.29 13.89 10.09
C ARG A 112 9.70 13.37 8.79
N TYR A 113 10.52 12.67 7.98
CA TYR A 113 10.18 12.21 6.65
C TYR A 113 10.60 10.77 6.42
N ALA A 114 9.90 10.08 5.54
CA ALA A 114 10.27 8.72 5.12
C ALA A 114 11.66 8.66 4.47
N THR A 115 12.12 9.74 3.85
CA THR A 115 13.46 9.85 3.27
C THR A 115 14.54 9.60 4.31
N GLU A 116 14.42 10.21 5.50
CA GLU A 116 15.36 10.03 6.60
C GLU A 116 15.39 8.59 7.13
N LEU A 117 14.21 7.91 7.12
CA LEU A 117 14.15 6.49 7.45
C LEU A 117 14.89 5.64 6.40
N ILE A 118 14.70 5.91 5.11
CA ILE A 118 15.37 5.19 4.03
C ILE A 118 16.89 5.36 4.12
N GLU A 119 17.38 6.58 4.33
CA GLU A 119 18.78 6.87 4.57
C GLU A 119 19.33 6.09 5.78
N GLN A 120 18.57 6.03 6.88
CA GLN A 120 18.96 5.27 8.06
C GLN A 120 18.99 3.76 7.78
N ILE A 121 18.03 3.22 7.02
CA ILE A 121 18.02 1.81 6.61
C ILE A 121 19.25 1.50 5.77
N ARG A 122 19.58 2.34 4.80
CA ARG A 122 20.77 2.16 3.95
C ARG A 122 22.06 2.28 4.75
N LYS A 123 22.15 3.25 5.64
CA LYS A 123 23.31 3.42 6.52
C LYS A 123 23.53 2.21 7.43
N HIS A 124 22.45 1.64 8.01
CA HIS A 124 22.51 0.54 8.98
C HIS A 124 22.67 -0.83 8.32
N SER A 125 22.05 -1.01 7.16
CA SER A 125 21.83 -2.33 6.54
C SER A 125 22.40 -2.46 5.13
N GLY A 126 22.96 -1.40 4.55
CA GLY A 126 23.39 -1.42 3.14
C GLY A 126 22.23 -1.79 2.21
N ASP A 127 22.51 -2.70 1.29
CA ASP A 127 21.55 -3.17 0.30
C ASP A 127 20.76 -4.43 0.72
N HIS A 128 20.81 -4.79 2.01
CA HIS A 128 20.12 -5.98 2.50
C HIS A 128 18.61 -5.96 2.21
N PHE A 129 17.96 -4.81 2.40
CA PHE A 129 16.52 -4.70 2.22
C PHE A 129 16.16 -4.14 0.83
N HIS A 130 15.21 -4.80 0.16
CA HIS A 130 14.43 -4.16 -0.88
C HIS A 130 13.41 -3.21 -0.21
N ILE A 131 13.46 -1.94 -0.55
CA ILE A 131 12.66 -0.89 0.10
C ILE A 131 11.55 -0.43 -0.85
N GLU A 132 10.31 -0.74 -0.47
CA GLU A 132 9.11 -0.15 -1.08
C GLU A 132 8.81 1.19 -0.41
N VAL A 133 8.32 2.16 -1.18
CA VAL A 133 7.85 3.44 -0.65
C VAL A 133 6.47 3.81 -1.18
N ALA A 134 5.75 4.65 -0.44
CA ALA A 134 4.48 5.19 -0.94
C ALA A 134 4.70 6.22 -2.05
N ALA A 135 3.83 6.18 -3.07
CA ALA A 135 3.71 7.18 -4.11
C ALA A 135 2.26 7.70 -4.17
N TYR A 136 2.06 8.91 -4.69
CA TYR A 136 0.75 9.55 -4.76
C TYR A 136 0.49 10.05 -6.18
N PRO A 137 -0.27 9.31 -7.01
CA PRO A 137 -0.55 9.71 -8.39
C PRO A 137 -1.32 11.04 -8.50
N GLU A 138 -2.08 11.38 -7.46
CA GLU A 138 -2.86 12.61 -7.43
C GLU A 138 -2.11 13.71 -6.67
N THR A 139 -1.92 13.65 -5.42
CA THR A 139 -1.00 14.50 -4.62
C THR A 139 -1.17 14.11 -3.15
N HIS A 140 -0.09 14.03 -2.41
CA HIS A 140 -0.14 13.77 -0.98
C HIS A 140 -0.90 14.89 -0.25
N PRO A 141 -1.89 14.60 0.63
CA PRO A 141 -2.73 15.63 1.28
C PRO A 141 -1.95 16.71 2.06
N GLN A 142 -0.75 16.39 2.53
CA GLN A 142 0.13 17.31 3.26
C GLN A 142 1.19 17.98 2.37
N ALA A 143 1.23 17.67 1.08
CA ALA A 143 2.14 18.34 0.16
C ALA A 143 1.67 19.78 -0.10
N ARG A 144 2.62 20.70 -0.27
CA ARG A 144 2.31 22.11 -0.55
C ARG A 144 1.89 22.35 -2.00
N SER A 145 2.32 21.48 -2.90
CA SER A 145 1.97 21.48 -4.32
C SER A 145 2.30 20.11 -4.94
N PRO A 146 1.75 19.80 -6.13
CA PRO A 146 2.12 18.59 -6.88
C PRO A 146 3.62 18.48 -7.13
N GLU A 147 4.29 19.58 -7.48
CA GLU A 147 5.74 19.61 -7.74
C GLU A 147 6.54 19.32 -6.45
N ALA A 148 6.05 19.77 -5.29
CA ALA A 148 6.69 19.50 -4.01
C ALA A 148 6.55 18.02 -3.63
N ASP A 149 5.41 17.38 -3.95
CA ASP A 149 5.19 15.95 -3.74
C ASP A 149 6.06 15.11 -4.67
N LEU A 150 6.14 15.48 -5.95
CA LEU A 150 7.01 14.81 -6.92
C LEU A 150 8.49 14.88 -6.48
N LYS A 151 8.96 16.05 -5.99
CA LYS A 151 10.31 16.20 -5.43
C LYS A 151 10.52 15.34 -4.18
N ALA A 152 9.52 15.24 -3.31
CA ALA A 152 9.59 14.37 -2.13
C ALA A 152 9.65 12.88 -2.54
N PHE A 153 8.95 12.49 -3.58
CA PHE A 153 9.08 11.15 -4.16
C PHE A 153 10.49 10.89 -4.72
N ALA A 154 11.01 11.82 -5.53
CA ALA A 154 12.36 11.73 -6.07
C ALA A 154 13.42 11.62 -4.96
N ALA A 155 13.28 12.37 -3.87
CA ALA A 155 14.17 12.30 -2.71
C ALA A 155 14.16 10.90 -2.05
N LYS A 156 12.99 10.24 -1.96
CA LYS A 156 12.91 8.85 -1.44
C LYS A 156 13.69 7.86 -2.30
N VAL A 157 13.58 8.01 -3.63
CA VAL A 157 14.34 7.16 -4.57
C VAL A 157 15.82 7.43 -4.46
N SER A 158 16.24 8.70 -4.42
CA SER A 158 17.65 9.09 -4.26
C SER A 158 18.23 8.62 -2.92
N ALA A 159 17.43 8.52 -1.87
CA ALA A 159 17.82 7.96 -0.58
C ALA A 159 18.01 6.43 -0.59
N GLY A 160 17.54 5.75 -1.65
CA GLY A 160 17.77 4.34 -1.87
C GLY A 160 16.51 3.47 -1.92
N ALA A 161 15.32 4.02 -2.17
CA ALA A 161 14.14 3.20 -2.43
C ALA A 161 14.29 2.41 -3.74
N ASN A 162 13.81 1.17 -3.77
CA ASN A 162 13.92 0.27 -4.92
C ASN A 162 12.67 0.27 -5.80
N SER A 163 11.50 0.51 -5.23
CA SER A 163 10.20 0.51 -5.90
C SER A 163 9.18 1.30 -5.10
N ALA A 164 8.04 1.55 -5.69
CA ALA A 164 6.97 2.29 -5.05
C ALA A 164 5.62 1.61 -5.23
N ILE A 165 4.76 1.71 -4.22
CA ILE A 165 3.36 1.34 -4.27
C ILE A 165 2.55 2.64 -4.19
N THR A 166 1.61 2.84 -5.12
CA THR A 166 0.81 4.08 -5.09
C THR A 166 -0.30 4.01 -4.03
N GLN A 167 -0.69 5.16 -3.51
CA GLN A 167 -1.99 5.30 -2.87
C GLN A 167 -3.10 4.90 -3.87
N MET A 168 -4.26 4.45 -3.36
CA MET A 168 -5.41 4.16 -4.21
C MET A 168 -5.82 5.39 -5.03
N PHE A 169 -6.33 5.16 -6.22
CA PHE A 169 -6.86 6.17 -7.14
C PHE A 169 -7.91 5.54 -8.05
N PHE A 170 -8.72 6.37 -8.73
CA PHE A 170 -9.80 5.90 -9.62
C PHE A 170 -9.69 6.44 -11.05
N ASN A 171 -8.65 7.23 -11.32
CA ASN A 171 -8.35 7.76 -12.64
C ASN A 171 -6.98 7.26 -13.12
N ALA A 172 -6.96 6.38 -14.11
CA ALA A 172 -5.71 5.84 -14.67
C ALA A 172 -4.81 6.94 -15.27
N ASP A 173 -5.39 8.06 -15.76
CA ASP A 173 -4.59 9.16 -16.31
C ASP A 173 -3.74 9.86 -15.24
N ALA A 174 -4.21 9.89 -13.98
CA ALA A 174 -3.41 10.39 -12.87
C ALA A 174 -2.17 9.52 -12.65
N TYR A 175 -2.32 8.20 -12.71
CA TYR A 175 -1.19 7.28 -12.60
C TYR A 175 -0.20 7.43 -13.76
N PHE A 176 -0.68 7.45 -14.99
CA PHE A 176 0.21 7.58 -16.16
C PHE A 176 0.96 8.90 -16.16
N ARG A 177 0.27 10.01 -15.89
CA ARG A 177 0.91 11.33 -15.75
C ARG A 177 2.00 11.31 -14.67
N PHE A 178 1.71 10.75 -13.50
CA PHE A 178 2.70 10.63 -12.43
C PHE A 178 3.92 9.81 -12.86
N VAL A 179 3.70 8.68 -13.54
CA VAL A 179 4.80 7.86 -14.08
C VAL A 179 5.63 8.66 -15.07
N ASP A 180 4.99 9.36 -16.01
CA ASP A 180 5.68 10.18 -17.03
C ASP A 180 6.51 11.30 -16.37
N GLU A 181 5.96 12.00 -15.38
CA GLU A 181 6.66 13.04 -14.61
C GLU A 181 7.87 12.46 -13.86
N VAL A 182 7.74 11.28 -13.26
CA VAL A 182 8.86 10.57 -12.60
C VAL A 182 9.94 10.17 -13.62
N ARG A 183 9.54 9.63 -14.77
CA ARG A 183 10.48 9.26 -15.85
C ARG A 183 11.21 10.48 -16.42
N ALA A 184 10.53 11.63 -16.52
CA ALA A 184 11.15 12.89 -16.94
C ALA A 184 12.24 13.39 -15.98
N LEU A 185 12.21 12.96 -14.70
CA LEU A 185 13.28 13.20 -13.73
C LEU A 185 14.43 12.18 -13.82
N GLY A 186 14.42 11.26 -14.79
CA GLY A 186 15.43 10.20 -14.93
C GLY A 186 15.31 9.06 -13.90
N ILE A 187 14.17 8.95 -13.24
CA ILE A 187 13.90 7.91 -12.24
C ILE A 187 13.22 6.72 -12.91
N ASP A 188 13.80 5.52 -12.77
CA ASP A 188 13.33 4.30 -13.44
C ASP A 188 12.91 3.16 -12.48
N VAL A 189 12.61 3.47 -11.23
CA VAL A 189 12.10 2.46 -10.28
C VAL A 189 10.69 2.01 -10.67
N PRO A 190 10.32 0.74 -10.43
CA PRO A 190 8.95 0.28 -10.60
C PRO A 190 7.98 1.08 -9.75
N ILE A 191 6.86 1.52 -10.34
CA ILE A 191 5.76 2.19 -9.66
C ILE A 191 4.54 1.30 -9.80
N VAL A 192 4.18 0.63 -8.71
CA VAL A 192 3.11 -0.37 -8.67
C VAL A 192 1.80 0.32 -8.27
N PRO A 193 0.75 0.26 -9.10
CA PRO A 193 -0.53 0.85 -8.74
C PRO A 193 -1.20 0.09 -7.60
N GLY A 194 -1.60 0.83 -6.57
CA GLY A 194 -2.39 0.34 -5.43
C GLY A 194 -3.87 0.32 -5.75
N ILE A 195 -4.48 -0.84 -5.64
CA ILE A 195 -5.85 -1.15 -6.06
C ILE A 195 -6.70 -1.50 -4.85
N MET A 196 -7.75 -0.74 -4.58
CA MET A 196 -8.70 -1.03 -3.50
C MET A 196 -10.05 -1.44 -4.08
N PRO A 197 -10.52 -2.69 -3.85
CA PRO A 197 -11.85 -3.10 -4.27
C PRO A 197 -12.95 -2.27 -3.59
N ILE A 198 -13.98 -1.90 -4.35
CA ILE A 198 -15.09 -1.11 -3.84
C ILE A 198 -16.18 -2.04 -3.33
N THR A 199 -16.42 -2.03 -2.03
CA THR A 199 -17.42 -2.90 -1.39
C THR A 199 -18.48 -2.12 -0.62
N ASN A 200 -18.18 -0.86 -0.30
CA ASN A 200 -19.01 0.00 0.55
C ASN A 200 -18.79 1.46 0.16
N SER A 201 -19.88 2.19 -0.11
CA SER A 201 -19.84 3.58 -0.57
C SER A 201 -19.33 4.54 0.53
N SER A 202 -19.89 4.46 1.74
CA SER A 202 -19.53 5.35 2.84
C SER A 202 -18.10 5.14 3.33
N GLY A 203 -17.64 3.88 3.35
CA GLY A 203 -16.25 3.53 3.64
C GLY A 203 -15.29 4.11 2.60
N LEU A 204 -15.63 3.97 1.32
CA LEU A 204 -14.85 4.51 0.22
C LEU A 204 -14.69 6.03 0.32
N MET A 205 -15.80 6.77 0.54
CA MET A 205 -15.75 8.23 0.67
C MET A 205 -14.82 8.65 1.81
N ARG A 206 -14.94 8.03 2.97
CA ARG A 206 -14.09 8.31 4.13
C ARG A 206 -12.61 8.02 3.88
N PHE A 207 -12.29 6.91 3.19
CA PHE A 207 -10.90 6.61 2.80
C PHE A 207 -10.36 7.64 1.81
N ALA A 208 -11.14 8.02 0.82
CA ALA A 208 -10.76 9.02 -0.17
C ALA A 208 -10.49 10.39 0.48
N ASP A 209 -11.38 10.85 1.37
CA ASP A 209 -11.22 12.11 2.08
C ASP A 209 -9.93 12.13 2.94
N ASN A 210 -9.61 11.01 3.61
CA ASN A 210 -8.40 10.90 4.44
C ASN A 210 -7.10 10.79 3.62
N SER A 211 -7.14 10.16 2.46
CA SER A 211 -5.95 9.92 1.62
C SER A 211 -5.71 11.00 0.57
N GLY A 212 -6.64 11.95 0.40
CA GLY A 212 -6.60 12.94 -0.67
C GLY A 212 -6.89 12.36 -2.06
N CYS A 213 -7.43 11.15 -2.12
CA CYS A 213 -7.79 10.50 -3.38
C CYS A 213 -9.07 11.12 -3.96
N GLU A 214 -9.05 11.45 -5.25
CA GLU A 214 -10.23 11.95 -5.94
C GLU A 214 -11.15 10.79 -6.37
N ILE A 215 -12.41 10.84 -5.93
CA ILE A 215 -13.46 10.00 -6.51
C ILE A 215 -14.12 10.79 -7.64
N PRO A 216 -13.99 10.38 -8.92
CA PRO A 216 -14.57 11.09 -10.04
C PRO A 216 -16.06 11.37 -9.84
N ARG A 217 -16.53 12.57 -10.24
CA ARG A 217 -17.91 13.02 -10.00
C ARG A 217 -18.96 12.02 -10.48
N TRP A 218 -18.77 11.44 -11.67
CA TRP A 218 -19.69 10.45 -12.22
C TRP A 218 -19.81 9.19 -11.35
N MET A 219 -18.69 8.73 -10.80
CA MET A 219 -18.63 7.57 -9.92
C MET A 219 -19.28 7.87 -8.57
N ARG A 220 -19.02 9.05 -7.99
CA ARG A 220 -19.66 9.52 -6.75
C ARG A 220 -21.19 9.57 -6.89
N LEU A 221 -21.69 10.19 -7.96
CA LEU A 221 -23.13 10.27 -8.24
C LEU A 221 -23.75 8.88 -8.41
N ARG A 222 -23.06 7.98 -9.10
CA ARG A 222 -23.58 6.62 -9.30
C ARG A 222 -23.63 5.83 -8.00
N LEU A 223 -22.59 5.90 -7.18
CA LEU A 223 -22.58 5.26 -5.85
C LEU A 223 -23.67 5.82 -4.94
N GLN A 224 -23.89 7.13 -4.96
CA GLN A 224 -24.97 7.76 -4.20
C GLN A 224 -26.37 7.31 -4.67
N SER A 225 -26.56 7.08 -5.97
CA SER A 225 -27.85 6.63 -6.51
C SER A 225 -28.26 5.22 -6.06
N PHE A 226 -27.32 4.41 -5.60
CA PHE A 226 -27.62 3.08 -5.05
C PHE A 226 -28.09 3.11 -3.58
N GLY A 227 -27.88 4.23 -2.86
CA GLY A 227 -28.24 4.31 -1.43
C GLY A 227 -27.56 3.18 -0.65
N ASP A 228 -28.38 2.36 0.02
CA ASP A 228 -27.95 1.22 0.83
C ASP A 228 -27.91 -0.13 0.07
N ASP A 229 -28.13 -0.12 -1.24
CA ASP A 229 -28.06 -1.33 -2.06
C ASP A 229 -26.62 -1.80 -2.24
N THR A 230 -26.16 -2.59 -1.25
CA THR A 230 -24.81 -3.15 -1.21
C THR A 230 -24.50 -4.04 -2.43
N ALA A 231 -25.49 -4.72 -2.99
CA ALA A 231 -25.29 -5.59 -4.15
C ALA A 231 -24.95 -4.77 -5.40
N SER A 232 -25.72 -3.71 -5.67
CA SER A 232 -25.43 -2.77 -6.76
C SER A 232 -24.10 -2.04 -6.58
N ILE A 233 -23.76 -1.61 -5.35
CA ILE A 233 -22.46 -0.99 -5.04
C ILE A 233 -21.31 -1.93 -5.37
N LYS A 234 -21.38 -3.20 -4.94
CA LYS A 234 -20.33 -4.20 -5.22
C LYS A 234 -20.20 -4.52 -6.70
N SER A 235 -21.32 -4.71 -7.39
CA SER A 235 -21.33 -4.99 -8.83
C SER A 235 -20.73 -3.84 -9.64
N PHE A 236 -21.15 -2.61 -9.37
CA PHE A 236 -20.61 -1.41 -9.99
C PHE A 236 -19.13 -1.22 -9.67
N GLY A 237 -18.76 -1.40 -8.40
CA GLY A 237 -17.38 -1.30 -7.96
C GLY A 237 -16.46 -2.30 -8.65
N LEU A 238 -16.91 -3.55 -8.80
CA LEU A 238 -16.19 -4.59 -9.54
C LEU A 238 -15.96 -4.18 -10.99
N ASP A 239 -17.00 -3.70 -11.69
CA ASP A 239 -16.92 -3.31 -13.09
C ASP A 239 -15.96 -2.12 -13.31
N VAL A 240 -16.06 -1.09 -12.46
CA VAL A 240 -15.18 0.09 -12.52
C VAL A 240 -13.72 -0.29 -12.25
N MET A 241 -13.47 -1.08 -11.21
CA MET A 241 -12.11 -1.45 -10.83
C MET A 241 -11.48 -2.44 -11.81
N ALA A 242 -12.26 -3.34 -12.42
CA ALA A 242 -11.76 -4.22 -13.46
C ALA A 242 -11.27 -3.41 -14.69
N ARG A 243 -12.07 -2.47 -15.16
CA ARG A 243 -11.67 -1.57 -16.29
C ARG A 243 -10.47 -0.70 -15.94
N LEU A 244 -10.37 -0.21 -14.71
CA LEU A 244 -9.20 0.51 -14.24
C LEU A 244 -7.95 -0.37 -14.33
N CYS A 245 -8.00 -1.59 -13.78
CA CYS A 245 -6.90 -2.54 -13.81
C CYS A 245 -6.50 -2.93 -15.24
N GLU A 246 -7.47 -3.24 -16.10
CA GLU A 246 -7.23 -3.54 -17.53
C GLU A 246 -6.50 -2.40 -18.22
N ARG A 247 -6.92 -1.16 -17.97
CA ARG A 247 -6.27 0.03 -18.54
C ARG A 247 -4.84 0.22 -18.01
N LEU A 248 -4.62 0.01 -16.72
CA LEU A 248 -3.30 0.12 -16.09
C LEU A 248 -2.34 -0.92 -16.67
N VAL A 249 -2.78 -2.17 -16.81
CA VAL A 249 -1.98 -3.26 -17.37
C VAL A 249 -1.67 -3.01 -18.83
N ALA A 250 -2.64 -2.62 -19.64
CA ALA A 250 -2.45 -2.25 -21.04
C ALA A 250 -1.48 -1.05 -21.20
N GLY A 251 -1.46 -0.16 -20.23
CA GLY A 251 -0.55 0.99 -20.18
C GLY A 251 0.84 0.69 -19.59
N GLY A 252 1.15 -0.58 -19.29
CA GLY A 252 2.49 -1.00 -18.88
C GLY A 252 2.74 -0.96 -17.37
N ALA A 253 1.71 -1.01 -16.52
CA ALA A 253 1.91 -1.19 -15.09
C ALA A 253 2.71 -2.48 -14.82
N PRO A 254 3.76 -2.44 -13.97
CA PRO A 254 4.67 -3.58 -13.78
C PRO A 254 4.01 -4.74 -13.02
N SER A 255 3.09 -4.45 -12.13
CA SER A 255 2.32 -5.39 -11.29
C SER A 255 1.10 -4.66 -10.71
N LEU A 256 0.26 -5.35 -9.94
CA LEU A 256 -0.85 -4.73 -9.20
C LEU A 256 -0.72 -5.05 -7.70
N HIS A 257 -0.88 -4.03 -6.86
CA HIS A 257 -0.89 -4.19 -5.41
C HIS A 257 -2.32 -4.05 -4.87
N PHE A 258 -2.88 -5.12 -4.28
CA PHE A 258 -4.25 -5.10 -3.79
C PHE A 258 -4.34 -4.78 -2.30
N TYR A 259 -5.02 -3.69 -1.97
CA TYR A 259 -5.47 -3.38 -0.62
C TYR A 259 -6.68 -4.27 -0.28
N THR A 260 -6.42 -5.45 0.28
CA THR A 260 -7.43 -6.50 0.45
C THR A 260 -8.50 -6.19 1.48
N MET A 261 -8.24 -5.23 2.37
CA MET A 261 -9.08 -4.95 3.54
C MET A 261 -9.38 -6.21 4.37
N ASN A 262 -8.43 -7.16 4.38
CA ASN A 262 -8.53 -8.50 4.98
C ASN A 262 -9.74 -9.32 4.47
N GLN A 263 -10.20 -9.06 3.24
CA GLN A 263 -11.33 -9.73 2.61
C GLN A 263 -10.89 -10.40 1.31
N ALA A 264 -11.08 -11.72 1.22
CA ALA A 264 -10.70 -12.47 0.01
C ALA A 264 -11.67 -12.25 -1.15
N GLY A 265 -12.97 -12.34 -0.89
CA GLY A 265 -14.02 -12.34 -1.92
C GLY A 265 -13.91 -11.18 -2.92
N PRO A 266 -13.87 -9.90 -2.49
CA PRO A 266 -13.78 -8.76 -3.40
C PRO A 266 -12.51 -8.76 -4.25
N THR A 267 -11.36 -9.07 -3.67
CA THR A 267 -10.07 -9.13 -4.39
C THR A 267 -10.05 -10.28 -5.39
N MET A 268 -10.54 -11.46 -4.99
CA MET A 268 -10.66 -12.61 -5.89
C MET A 268 -11.63 -12.36 -7.05
N ALA A 269 -12.77 -11.71 -6.78
CA ALA A 269 -13.73 -11.35 -7.82
C ALA A 269 -13.08 -10.39 -8.83
N LEU A 270 -12.36 -9.37 -8.35
CA LEU A 270 -11.66 -8.41 -9.18
C LEU A 270 -10.56 -9.08 -10.02
N ALA A 271 -9.72 -9.90 -9.42
CA ALA A 271 -8.65 -10.61 -10.12
C ALA A 271 -9.17 -11.58 -11.22
N ARG A 272 -10.38 -12.12 -11.07
CA ARG A 272 -11.06 -12.93 -12.10
C ARG A 272 -11.70 -12.09 -13.19
N ALA A 273 -12.13 -10.88 -12.88
CA ALA A 273 -12.82 -9.99 -13.82
C ALA A 273 -11.85 -9.29 -14.78
N ILE A 274 -10.60 -9.08 -14.40
CA ILE A 274 -9.57 -8.45 -15.26
C ILE A 274 -9.29 -9.34 -16.46
N ARG A 275 -9.51 -8.80 -17.67
CA ARG A 275 -9.24 -9.45 -18.94
C ARG A 275 -7.92 -8.94 -19.54
N HIS A 276 -7.16 -9.82 -20.16
CA HIS A 276 -5.89 -9.51 -20.84
C HIS A 276 -5.94 -10.00 -22.27
#